data_dfc036eeea13eb8f9ff036817304032a
#
_entry.id   dfc036eeea13eb8f9ff036817304032a
#
_cell.length_a   1.000
_cell.length_b   1.000
_cell.length_c   1.000
_cell.angle_alpha   90.00
_cell.angle_beta   90.00
_cell.angle_gamma   90.00
#
_symmetry.space_group_name_H-M   'P 1'
#
loop_
_entity.id
_entity.type
_entity.pdbx_description
1 polymer ?
#
loop_
_entity_poly.entity_id
_entity_poly.type
_entity_poly.pdbx_seq_one_letter_code
_entity_poly.pdbx_strand_id
1 'polypeptide(L)'
;HVSCVDSPRVSKEFVKEMAIRYSEDSSAYYVRVLGEFPKTDDETIISLALVEDAQNRDVQMSEMTPKIWGVDVARFGTDASVLAERQGTVINWIESWKGKDLMQLTGLITNKYEELPPSQQPIEILVDSIGLGSGVVDRLQELGLPVRGINVAEAPSMRGQYVNLRAELWFRMKEWLEARDCKLPKDEQLFSELVSPRYSFSSTGKMKVEAKQDMKKRGLPSPDKADAVILALASQPTIAMFGKKYQSKQKITRGIRSIV
;
A
#
# COMPACT_ATOMS: atom_id res chain seq x y z
N HIS A 1 5.89 -32.76 -11.18
CA HIS A 1 5.67 -31.36 -11.54
C HIS A 1 4.59 -31.30 -12.62
N VAL A 2 3.56 -30.52 -12.41
CA VAL A 2 2.48 -30.29 -13.38
C VAL A 2 2.25 -28.78 -13.49
N SER A 3 2.49 -28.22 -14.68
CA SER A 3 2.20 -26.83 -15.00
C SER A 3 0.69 -26.61 -15.17
N CYS A 4 0.17 -25.46 -14.77
CA CYS A 4 -1.20 -25.05 -15.10
C CYS A 4 -1.43 -24.94 -16.61
N VAL A 5 -0.39 -24.68 -17.39
CA VAL A 5 -0.46 -24.58 -18.86
C VAL A 5 -0.79 -25.94 -19.49
N ASP A 6 -0.25 -27.01 -18.92
CA ASP A 6 -0.38 -28.38 -19.42
C ASP A 6 -1.51 -29.16 -18.72
N SER A 7 -2.09 -28.60 -17.68
CA SER A 7 -3.11 -29.27 -16.88
C SER A 7 -4.49 -29.21 -17.56
N PRO A 8 -5.14 -30.38 -17.84
CA PRO A 8 -6.49 -30.37 -18.41
C PRO A 8 -7.56 -29.88 -17.42
N ARG A 9 -7.21 -29.68 -16.14
CA ARG A 9 -8.10 -29.18 -15.09
C ARG A 9 -8.11 -27.64 -14.98
N VAL A 10 -7.19 -26.97 -15.67
CA VAL A 10 -7.03 -25.52 -15.62
C VAL A 10 -7.46 -24.92 -16.96
N SER A 11 -8.35 -23.94 -16.93
CA SER A 11 -8.80 -23.29 -18.16
C SER A 11 -7.70 -22.39 -18.76
N LYS A 12 -7.72 -22.25 -20.08
CA LYS A 12 -6.80 -21.34 -20.78
C LYS A 12 -7.04 -19.87 -20.42
N GLU A 13 -8.27 -19.53 -20.07
CA GLU A 13 -8.68 -18.21 -19.60
C GLU A 13 -8.00 -17.87 -18.27
N PHE A 14 -7.95 -18.85 -17.35
CA PHE A 14 -7.23 -18.69 -16.08
C PHE A 14 -5.73 -18.42 -16.30
N VAL A 15 -5.07 -19.16 -17.18
CA VAL A 15 -3.65 -18.95 -17.49
C VAL A 15 -3.41 -17.56 -18.09
N LYS A 16 -4.28 -17.10 -19.00
CA LYS A 16 -4.21 -15.75 -19.55
C LYS A 16 -4.45 -14.65 -18.50
N GLU A 17 -5.43 -14.87 -17.62
CA GLU A 17 -5.68 -13.93 -16.51
C GLU A 17 -4.47 -13.81 -15.58
N MET A 18 -3.82 -14.94 -15.28
CA MET A 18 -2.61 -14.95 -14.47
C MET A 18 -1.42 -14.27 -15.16
N ALA A 19 -1.26 -14.47 -16.48
CA ALA A 19 -0.24 -13.77 -17.25
C ALA A 19 -0.42 -12.26 -17.26
N ILE A 20 -1.67 -11.80 -17.41
CA ILE A 20 -2.00 -10.36 -17.33
C ILE A 20 -1.76 -9.81 -15.92
N ARG A 21 -2.10 -10.58 -14.88
CA ARG A 21 -2.04 -10.14 -13.47
C ARG A 21 -0.62 -10.09 -12.93
N TYR A 22 0.22 -11.05 -13.29
CA TYR A 22 1.56 -11.22 -12.69
C TYR A 22 2.70 -10.95 -13.65
N SER A 23 2.46 -10.82 -14.95
CA SER A 23 3.45 -10.92 -16.02
C SER A 23 4.10 -12.32 -16.12
N GLU A 24 4.28 -12.83 -17.32
CA GLU A 24 4.85 -14.17 -17.57
C GLU A 24 6.29 -14.32 -17.05
N ASP A 25 7.03 -13.21 -16.95
CA ASP A 25 8.41 -13.19 -16.47
C ASP A 25 8.54 -13.05 -14.94
N SER A 26 7.43 -12.94 -14.22
CA SER A 26 7.45 -12.74 -12.77
C SER A 26 7.65 -14.05 -12.01
N SER A 27 8.35 -13.97 -10.87
CA SER A 27 8.47 -15.09 -9.93
C SER A 27 7.10 -15.63 -9.49
N ALA A 28 6.08 -14.77 -9.40
CA ALA A 28 4.71 -15.18 -9.05
C ALA A 28 4.08 -16.07 -10.15
N TYR A 29 4.33 -15.78 -11.43
CA TYR A 29 3.84 -16.60 -12.54
C TYR A 29 4.55 -17.96 -12.57
N TYR A 30 5.90 -17.99 -12.41
CA TYR A 30 6.66 -19.21 -12.33
C TYR A 30 6.14 -20.15 -11.23
N VAL A 31 5.93 -19.63 -10.02
CA VAL A 31 5.45 -20.46 -8.89
C VAL A 31 4.00 -20.90 -9.08
N ARG A 32 3.08 -20.01 -9.46
CA ARG A 32 1.64 -20.27 -9.46
C ARG A 32 1.09 -20.91 -10.71
N VAL A 33 1.71 -20.64 -11.86
CA VAL A 33 1.23 -21.12 -13.15
C VAL A 33 2.11 -22.24 -13.69
N LEU A 34 3.42 -22.04 -13.68
CA LEU A 34 4.35 -23.05 -14.17
C LEU A 34 4.67 -24.12 -13.12
N GLY A 35 4.49 -23.84 -11.82
CA GLY A 35 4.87 -24.74 -10.72
C GLY A 35 6.40 -24.87 -10.59
N GLU A 36 7.15 -23.92 -11.12
CA GLU A 36 8.60 -23.87 -11.13
C GLU A 36 9.13 -22.94 -10.05
N PHE A 37 10.40 -23.15 -9.64
CA PHE A 37 11.09 -22.16 -8.81
C PHE A 37 11.40 -20.91 -9.64
N PRO A 38 11.40 -19.72 -9.00
CA PRO A 38 11.78 -18.47 -9.69
C PRO A 38 13.15 -18.59 -10.34
N LYS A 39 13.31 -18.09 -11.57
CA LYS A 39 14.59 -18.11 -12.29
C LYS A 39 15.60 -17.08 -11.79
N THR A 40 15.14 -16.10 -11.05
CA THR A 40 15.96 -15.00 -10.50
C THR A 40 15.72 -14.85 -9.00
N ASP A 41 16.78 -14.44 -8.29
CA ASP A 41 16.75 -14.07 -6.87
C ASP A 41 15.94 -12.77 -6.60
N ASP A 42 15.25 -12.22 -7.62
CA ASP A 42 14.42 -11.02 -7.51
C ASP A 42 13.10 -11.31 -6.79
N GLU A 43 13.22 -11.58 -5.50
CA GLU A 43 12.09 -11.65 -4.57
C GLU A 43 11.53 -10.26 -4.23
N THR A 44 12.02 -9.17 -4.85
CA THR A 44 11.56 -7.82 -4.58
C THR A 44 10.14 -7.60 -5.13
N ILE A 45 9.31 -6.92 -4.35
CA ILE A 45 7.92 -6.66 -4.74
C ILE A 45 7.86 -5.65 -5.88
N ILE A 46 8.64 -4.57 -5.75
CA ILE A 46 8.67 -3.43 -6.66
C ILE A 46 10.05 -3.33 -7.28
N SER A 47 10.11 -3.26 -8.61
CA SER A 47 11.38 -3.11 -9.30
C SER A 47 11.89 -1.66 -9.25
N LEU A 48 13.20 -1.49 -9.28
CA LEU A 48 13.89 -0.21 -9.32
C LEU A 48 13.36 0.67 -10.47
N ALA A 49 13.23 0.11 -11.67
CA ALA A 49 12.77 0.84 -12.86
C ALA A 49 11.37 1.45 -12.68
N LEU A 50 10.45 0.77 -11.99
CA LEU A 50 9.10 1.31 -11.74
C LEU A 50 9.14 2.54 -10.84
N VAL A 51 10.00 2.55 -9.82
CA VAL A 51 10.13 3.68 -8.89
C VAL A 51 10.82 4.86 -9.58
N GLU A 52 11.91 4.61 -10.32
CA GLU A 52 12.60 5.65 -11.12
C GLU A 52 11.67 6.30 -12.13
N ASP A 53 10.91 5.50 -12.87
CA ASP A 53 9.91 5.99 -13.81
C ASP A 53 8.87 6.90 -13.13
N ALA A 54 8.36 6.50 -11.97
CA ALA A 54 7.37 7.26 -11.23
C ALA A 54 7.94 8.58 -10.65
N GLN A 55 9.21 8.60 -10.25
CA GLN A 55 9.89 9.81 -9.76
C GLN A 55 10.20 10.83 -10.88
N ASN A 56 10.38 10.35 -12.11
CA ASN A 56 10.72 11.19 -13.26
C ASN A 56 9.50 11.58 -14.12
N ARG A 57 8.33 11.04 -13.81
CA ARG A 57 7.10 11.27 -14.57
C ARG A 57 6.53 12.65 -14.24
N ASP A 58 6.03 13.34 -15.26
CA ASP A 58 5.25 14.56 -15.08
C ASP A 58 3.76 14.22 -15.09
N VAL A 59 3.15 14.22 -13.89
CA VAL A 59 1.73 14.01 -13.69
C VAL A 59 1.20 15.21 -12.92
N GLN A 60 0.19 15.87 -13.48
CA GLN A 60 -0.48 17.00 -12.84
C GLN A 60 -1.85 16.60 -12.37
N MET A 61 -2.20 16.97 -11.14
CA MET A 61 -3.52 16.79 -10.58
C MET A 61 -4.29 18.10 -10.55
N SER A 62 -5.60 18.01 -10.73
CA SER A 62 -6.49 19.15 -10.47
C SER A 62 -6.48 19.48 -8.97
N GLU A 63 -6.52 20.76 -8.64
CA GLU A 63 -6.66 21.23 -7.25
C GLU A 63 -7.92 20.68 -6.56
N MET A 64 -8.95 20.36 -7.35
CA MET A 64 -10.20 19.73 -6.89
C MET A 64 -10.06 18.25 -6.54
N THR A 65 -8.93 17.62 -6.89
CA THR A 65 -8.72 16.20 -6.57
C THR A 65 -8.51 16.04 -5.06
N PRO A 66 -9.30 15.17 -4.40
CA PRO A 66 -9.22 14.99 -2.96
C PRO A 66 -7.83 14.54 -2.50
N LYS A 67 -7.41 15.09 -1.38
CA LYS A 67 -6.19 14.71 -0.68
C LYS A 67 -6.49 13.64 0.36
N ILE A 68 -5.56 12.73 0.53
CA ILE A 68 -5.59 11.65 1.52
C ILE A 68 -4.24 11.62 2.19
N TRP A 69 -4.24 11.53 3.52
CA TRP A 69 -3.02 11.36 4.28
C TRP A 69 -2.86 9.92 4.76
N GLY A 70 -1.63 9.38 4.67
CA GLY A 70 -1.25 8.10 5.26
C GLY A 70 -0.23 8.32 6.35
N VAL A 71 -0.41 7.69 7.50
CA VAL A 71 0.42 7.86 8.70
C VAL A 71 0.93 6.50 9.17
N ASP A 72 2.26 6.31 9.15
CA ASP A 72 2.92 5.22 9.86
C ASP A 72 3.44 5.73 11.21
N VAL A 73 3.03 5.08 12.31
CA VAL A 73 3.33 5.52 13.67
C VAL A 73 4.45 4.68 14.25
N ALA A 74 5.60 5.31 14.48
CA ALA A 74 6.74 4.65 15.13
C ALA A 74 6.68 4.74 16.66
N ARG A 75 7.29 3.73 17.30
CA ARG A 75 7.62 3.77 18.74
C ARG A 75 8.87 4.62 18.96
N PHE A 76 9.11 4.97 20.23
CA PHE A 76 10.42 5.51 20.64
C PHE A 76 11.54 4.57 20.18
N GLY A 77 12.53 5.10 19.49
CA GLY A 77 13.66 4.33 18.97
C GLY A 77 14.24 4.92 17.68
N THR A 78 14.74 4.04 16.83
CA THR A 78 15.38 4.41 15.55
C THR A 78 14.38 4.67 14.42
N ASP A 79 13.17 4.13 14.52
CA ASP A 79 12.14 4.27 13.51
C ASP A 79 11.49 5.66 13.58
N ALA A 80 10.98 6.16 12.46
CA ALA A 80 10.34 7.48 12.37
C ALA A 80 8.83 7.35 12.18
N SER A 81 8.06 8.23 12.84
CA SER A 81 6.68 8.42 12.44
C SER A 81 6.65 9.24 11.15
N VAL A 82 5.85 8.82 10.20
CA VAL A 82 5.81 9.41 8.86
C VAL A 82 4.39 9.77 8.46
N LEU A 83 4.25 10.94 7.85
CA LEU A 83 3.03 11.42 7.22
C LEU A 83 3.28 11.62 5.72
N ALA A 84 2.46 11.02 4.88
CA ALA A 84 2.50 11.18 3.43
C ALA A 84 1.19 11.73 2.89
N GLU A 85 1.22 12.68 1.96
CA GLU A 85 0.04 13.20 1.27
C GLU A 85 -0.05 12.62 -0.13
N ARG A 86 -1.19 11.99 -0.43
CA ARG A 86 -1.60 11.57 -1.76
C ARG A 86 -2.74 12.44 -2.27
N GLN A 87 -2.61 12.88 -3.53
CA GLN A 87 -3.67 13.55 -4.26
C GLN A 87 -3.89 12.83 -5.59
N GLY A 88 -4.99 12.09 -5.73
CA GLY A 88 -5.23 11.25 -6.91
C GLY A 88 -4.12 10.21 -7.10
N THR A 89 -3.37 10.32 -8.20
CA THR A 89 -2.23 9.45 -8.53
C THR A 89 -0.87 10.11 -8.26
N VAL A 90 -0.81 11.16 -7.44
CA VAL A 90 0.43 11.84 -7.07
C VAL A 90 0.65 11.76 -5.57
N ILE A 91 1.86 11.41 -5.16
CA ILE A 91 2.34 11.64 -3.79
C ILE A 91 3.03 13.01 -3.79
N ASN A 92 2.40 13.99 -3.13
CA ASN A 92 2.85 15.37 -3.16
C ASN A 92 4.08 15.59 -2.29
N TRP A 93 4.05 15.06 -1.05
CA TRP A 93 5.12 15.22 -0.08
C TRP A 93 5.07 14.11 0.99
N ILE A 94 6.19 13.97 1.69
CA ILE A 94 6.37 13.06 2.81
C ILE A 94 7.14 13.79 3.89
N GLU A 95 6.67 13.71 5.12
CA GLU A 95 7.32 14.29 6.28
C GLU A 95 7.56 13.23 7.36
N SER A 96 8.72 13.30 8.03
CA SER A 96 9.13 12.28 9.00
C SER A 96 9.58 12.92 10.30
N TRP A 97 9.20 12.34 11.43
CA TRP A 97 9.56 12.80 12.77
C TRP A 97 10.13 11.65 13.60
N LYS A 98 11.28 11.88 14.24
CA LYS A 98 11.90 10.93 15.18
C LYS A 98 11.69 11.39 16.61
N GLY A 99 11.60 10.44 17.54
CA GLY A 99 11.58 10.70 18.97
C GLY A 99 10.35 11.49 19.46
N LYS A 100 9.22 11.41 18.74
CA LYS A 100 7.98 12.03 19.15
C LYS A 100 7.11 11.04 19.90
N ASP A 101 6.52 11.49 21.00
CA ASP A 101 5.46 10.75 21.66
C ASP A 101 4.12 10.91 20.91
N LEU A 102 3.10 10.15 21.35
CA LEU A 102 1.80 10.15 20.69
C LEU A 102 1.12 11.53 20.70
N MET A 103 1.25 12.26 21.79
CA MET A 103 0.62 13.59 21.94
C MET A 103 1.34 14.63 21.07
N GLN A 104 2.65 14.55 20.98
CA GLN A 104 3.45 15.40 20.09
C GLN A 104 3.13 15.09 18.63
N LEU A 105 3.04 13.82 18.25
CA LEU A 105 2.70 13.40 16.89
C LEU A 105 1.30 13.87 16.50
N THR A 106 0.29 13.64 17.35
CA THR A 106 -1.07 14.09 17.09
C THR A 106 -1.15 15.62 17.00
N GLY A 107 -0.42 16.35 17.84
CA GLY A 107 -0.30 17.80 17.75
C GLY A 107 0.28 18.27 16.41
N LEU A 108 1.35 17.63 15.93
CA LEU A 108 1.95 17.96 14.63
C LEU A 108 0.98 17.72 13.48
N ILE A 109 0.27 16.58 13.48
CA ILE A 109 -0.71 16.25 12.44
C ILE A 109 -1.88 17.24 12.48
N THR A 110 -2.39 17.57 13.68
CA THR A 110 -3.51 18.51 13.87
C THR A 110 -3.13 19.90 13.39
N ASN A 111 -1.98 20.44 13.81
CA ASN A 111 -1.52 21.75 13.38
C ASN A 111 -1.41 21.82 11.86
N LYS A 112 -0.79 20.80 11.25
CA LYS A 112 -0.66 20.73 9.79
C LYS A 112 -2.00 20.66 9.07
N TYR A 113 -2.99 19.99 9.65
CA TYR A 113 -4.35 19.95 9.12
C TYR A 113 -5.04 21.32 9.22
N GLU A 114 -4.94 21.99 10.38
CA GLU A 114 -5.58 23.28 10.65
C GLU A 114 -4.94 24.44 9.89
N GLU A 115 -3.63 24.36 9.54
CA GLU A 115 -2.95 25.34 8.71
C GLU A 115 -3.45 25.35 7.26
N LEU A 116 -4.09 24.27 6.80
CA LEU A 116 -4.62 24.18 5.45
C LEU A 116 -5.99 24.86 5.32
N PRO A 117 -6.23 25.60 4.23
CA PRO A 117 -7.58 26.06 3.90
C PRO A 117 -8.54 24.86 3.81
N PRO A 118 -9.82 24.98 4.20
CA PRO A 118 -10.77 23.88 4.19
C PRO A 118 -10.87 23.11 2.85
N SER A 119 -10.68 23.82 1.73
CA SER A 119 -10.67 23.22 0.39
C SER A 119 -9.43 22.37 0.09
N GLN A 120 -8.38 22.50 0.88
CA GLN A 120 -7.12 21.78 0.73
C GLN A 120 -6.87 20.75 1.83
N GLN A 121 -7.73 20.70 2.83
CA GLN A 121 -7.64 19.68 3.88
C GLN A 121 -7.87 18.29 3.31
N PRO A 122 -7.16 17.26 3.82
CA PRO A 122 -7.40 15.88 3.40
C PRO A 122 -8.80 15.44 3.80
N ILE A 123 -9.46 14.73 2.92
CA ILE A 123 -10.79 14.15 3.19
C ILE A 123 -10.72 12.93 4.10
N GLU A 124 -9.56 12.31 4.21
CA GLU A 124 -9.31 11.13 5.02
C GLU A 124 -7.85 11.07 5.47
N ILE A 125 -7.63 10.69 6.73
CA ILE A 125 -6.32 10.44 7.33
C ILE A 125 -6.29 8.96 7.74
N LEU A 126 -5.43 8.17 7.10
CA LEU A 126 -5.30 6.73 7.32
C LEU A 126 -4.10 6.44 8.19
N VAL A 127 -4.33 5.87 9.35
CA VAL A 127 -3.28 5.61 10.35
C VAL A 127 -3.16 4.11 10.57
N ASP A 128 -1.94 3.54 10.54
CA ASP A 128 -1.74 2.16 11.00
C ASP A 128 -2.14 2.07 12.47
N SER A 129 -3.23 1.34 12.74
CA SER A 129 -3.80 1.23 14.10
C SER A 129 -3.15 0.14 14.95
N ILE A 130 -2.07 -0.51 14.48
CA ILE A 130 -1.38 -1.53 15.27
C ILE A 130 -0.57 -0.87 16.40
N GLY A 131 -0.80 -1.36 17.62
CA GLY A 131 -0.04 -0.90 18.79
C GLY A 131 -0.30 0.57 19.14
N LEU A 132 0.71 1.43 19.02
CA LEU A 132 0.59 2.85 19.39
C LEU A 132 -0.32 3.67 18.45
N GLY A 133 -0.48 3.22 17.21
CA GLY A 133 -1.31 3.93 16.25
C GLY A 133 -2.78 4.02 16.63
N SER A 134 -3.32 3.06 17.41
CA SER A 134 -4.68 3.17 17.93
C SER A 134 -4.88 4.43 18.79
N GLY A 135 -3.93 4.75 19.67
CA GLY A 135 -3.98 5.97 20.49
C GLY A 135 -3.89 7.26 19.65
N VAL A 136 -3.17 7.24 18.52
CA VAL A 136 -3.15 8.37 17.57
C VAL A 136 -4.52 8.51 16.89
N VAL A 137 -5.13 7.39 16.46
CA VAL A 137 -6.48 7.39 15.87
C VAL A 137 -7.49 7.98 16.83
N ASP A 138 -7.55 7.46 18.06
CA ASP A 138 -8.51 7.91 19.09
C ASP A 138 -8.36 9.42 19.35
N ARG A 139 -7.12 9.88 19.51
CA ARG A 139 -6.87 11.30 19.79
C ARG A 139 -7.22 12.22 18.63
N LEU A 140 -6.91 11.84 17.41
CA LEU A 140 -7.27 12.62 16.22
C LEU A 140 -8.79 12.65 16.01
N GLN A 141 -9.51 11.55 16.34
CA GLN A 141 -10.97 11.51 16.32
C GLN A 141 -11.59 12.46 17.37
N GLU A 142 -11.07 12.46 18.59
CA GLU A 142 -11.50 13.41 19.64
C GLU A 142 -11.34 14.88 19.19
N LEU A 143 -10.28 15.16 18.41
CA LEU A 143 -10.03 16.50 17.85
C LEU A 143 -10.89 16.80 16.61
N GLY A 144 -11.74 15.87 16.16
CA GLY A 144 -12.66 16.06 15.04
C GLY A 144 -12.05 15.92 13.66
N LEU A 145 -10.84 15.36 13.54
CA LEU A 145 -10.21 15.14 12.24
C LEU A 145 -10.82 13.91 11.53
N PRO A 146 -10.84 13.88 10.18
CA PRO A 146 -11.40 12.78 9.39
C PRO A 146 -10.44 11.56 9.37
N VAL A 147 -10.19 10.96 10.54
CA VAL A 147 -9.22 9.87 10.68
C VAL A 147 -9.89 8.50 10.70
N ARG A 148 -9.22 7.52 10.08
CA ARG A 148 -9.59 6.12 10.11
C ARG A 148 -8.36 5.23 10.40
N GLY A 149 -8.47 4.37 11.41
CA GLY A 149 -7.49 3.35 11.70
C GLY A 149 -7.52 2.22 10.67
N ILE A 150 -6.34 1.79 10.23
CA ILE A 150 -6.13 0.65 9.34
C ILE A 150 -5.33 -0.40 10.10
N ASN A 151 -5.92 -1.56 10.32
CA ASN A 151 -5.19 -2.70 10.87
C ASN A 151 -4.54 -3.50 9.73
N VAL A 152 -3.27 -3.23 9.44
CA VAL A 152 -2.57 -3.90 8.33
C VAL A 152 -2.33 -5.41 8.57
N ALA A 153 -2.54 -5.91 9.79
CA ALA A 153 -2.48 -7.34 10.09
C ALA A 153 -3.80 -8.09 9.84
N GLU A 154 -4.90 -7.38 9.59
CA GLU A 154 -6.19 -8.00 9.34
C GLU A 154 -6.24 -8.78 8.02
N ALA A 155 -7.34 -9.52 7.85
CA ALA A 155 -7.55 -10.30 6.64
C ALA A 155 -7.65 -9.39 5.40
N PRO A 156 -6.96 -9.74 4.32
CA PRO A 156 -7.00 -8.98 3.08
C PRO A 156 -8.37 -9.11 2.40
N SER A 157 -8.69 -8.18 1.51
CA SER A 157 -9.90 -8.29 0.68
C SER A 157 -9.79 -9.48 -0.29
N MET A 158 -8.59 -9.74 -0.80
CA MET A 158 -8.28 -10.86 -1.70
C MET A 158 -7.70 -12.04 -0.90
N ARG A 159 -8.52 -12.65 -0.04
CA ARG A 159 -8.15 -13.72 0.90
C ARG A 159 -7.44 -14.94 0.27
N GLY A 160 -7.64 -15.19 -1.00
CA GLY A 160 -6.99 -16.29 -1.73
C GLY A 160 -5.56 -15.98 -2.18
N GLN A 161 -5.14 -14.71 -2.18
CA GLN A 161 -3.87 -14.26 -2.76
C GLN A 161 -2.86 -13.78 -1.72
N TYR A 162 -3.31 -13.10 -0.68
CA TYR A 162 -2.45 -12.46 0.31
C TYR A 162 -2.65 -13.05 1.71
N VAL A 163 -1.60 -13.00 2.52
CA VAL A 163 -1.65 -13.48 3.91
C VAL A 163 -2.41 -12.49 4.80
N ASN A 164 -2.20 -11.19 4.60
CA ASN A 164 -2.80 -10.10 5.37
C ASN A 164 -2.95 -8.84 4.51
N LEU A 165 -3.60 -7.80 5.08
CA LEU A 165 -3.83 -6.53 4.40
C LEU A 165 -2.52 -5.82 4.04
N ARG A 166 -1.45 -5.92 4.88
CA ARG A 166 -0.14 -5.35 4.55
C ARG A 166 0.39 -5.89 3.23
N ALA A 167 0.32 -7.20 3.03
CA ALA A 167 0.76 -7.81 1.78
C ALA A 167 -0.08 -7.32 0.60
N GLU A 168 -1.40 -7.27 0.74
CA GLU A 168 -2.28 -6.75 -0.30
C GLU A 168 -1.95 -5.30 -0.68
N LEU A 169 -1.73 -4.43 0.31
CA LEU A 169 -1.42 -3.02 0.07
C LEU A 169 -0.08 -2.81 -0.63
N TRP A 170 0.96 -3.60 -0.29
CA TRP A 170 2.25 -3.57 -0.99
C TRP A 170 2.13 -3.98 -2.47
N PHE A 171 1.35 -5.02 -2.77
CA PHE A 171 1.11 -5.40 -4.16
C PHE A 171 0.20 -4.40 -4.89
N ARG A 172 -0.73 -3.76 -4.20
CA ARG A 172 -1.52 -2.66 -4.75
C ARG A 172 -0.64 -1.44 -5.08
N MET A 173 0.39 -1.15 -4.28
CA MET A 173 1.41 -0.14 -4.61
C MET A 173 2.15 -0.51 -5.89
N LYS A 174 2.55 -1.78 -6.06
CA LYS A 174 3.15 -2.26 -7.31
C LYS A 174 2.23 -2.02 -8.52
N GLU A 175 0.96 -2.46 -8.43
CA GLU A 175 -0.04 -2.25 -9.49
C GLU A 175 -0.24 -0.77 -9.81
N TRP A 176 -0.23 0.09 -8.78
CA TRP A 176 -0.33 1.54 -8.93
C TRP A 176 0.86 2.14 -9.70
N LEU A 177 2.06 1.65 -9.48
CA LEU A 177 3.26 2.04 -10.24
C LEU A 177 3.24 1.51 -11.69
N GLU A 178 2.77 0.27 -11.88
CA GLU A 178 2.64 -0.38 -13.20
C GLU A 178 1.59 0.29 -14.10
N ALA A 179 0.59 0.95 -13.53
CA ALA A 179 -0.40 1.74 -14.27
C ALA A 179 0.23 2.94 -15.01
N ARG A 180 1.44 3.37 -14.62
CA ARG A 180 2.24 4.43 -15.25
C ARG A 180 1.55 5.80 -15.38
N ASP A 181 0.54 6.05 -14.57
CA ASP A 181 -0.18 7.33 -14.47
C ASP A 181 0.05 8.04 -13.12
N CYS A 182 1.02 7.56 -12.35
CA CYS A 182 1.34 8.02 -11.01
C CYS A 182 2.68 8.77 -10.94
N LYS A 183 2.84 9.57 -9.88
CA LYS A 183 4.08 10.31 -9.60
C LYS A 183 4.49 10.15 -8.14
N LEU A 184 5.78 9.92 -7.92
CA LEU A 184 6.43 9.94 -6.61
C LEU A 184 7.34 11.15 -6.47
N PRO A 185 7.54 11.68 -5.25
CA PRO A 185 8.55 12.69 -5.00
C PRO A 185 9.96 12.11 -5.19
N LYS A 186 10.92 12.95 -5.55
CA LYS A 186 12.34 12.59 -5.61
C LYS A 186 12.89 12.52 -4.18
N ASP A 187 12.79 11.35 -3.58
CA ASP A 187 13.25 11.05 -2.22
C ASP A 187 14.00 9.71 -2.25
N GLU A 188 15.31 9.77 -1.99
CA GLU A 188 16.19 8.59 -2.04
C GLU A 188 15.86 7.55 -0.97
N GLN A 189 15.40 8.00 0.21
CA GLN A 189 15.01 7.08 1.27
C GLN A 189 13.72 6.34 0.89
N LEU A 190 12.70 7.05 0.39
CA LEU A 190 11.48 6.41 -0.14
C LEU A 190 11.82 5.42 -1.24
N PHE A 191 12.70 5.83 -2.17
CA PHE A 191 13.16 4.96 -3.25
C PHE A 191 13.72 3.65 -2.70
N SER A 192 14.70 3.73 -1.79
CA SER A 192 15.32 2.55 -1.18
C SER A 192 14.30 1.69 -0.43
N GLU A 193 13.38 2.31 0.31
CA GLU A 193 12.35 1.62 1.08
C GLU A 193 11.31 0.91 0.20
N LEU A 194 11.00 1.42 -0.99
CA LEU A 194 10.07 0.78 -1.93
C LEU A 194 10.67 -0.44 -2.63
N VAL A 195 11.98 -0.40 -2.98
CA VAL A 195 12.63 -1.48 -3.73
C VAL A 195 13.23 -2.58 -2.85
N SER A 196 13.36 -2.34 -1.54
CA SER A 196 14.07 -3.25 -0.62
C SER A 196 13.24 -4.44 -0.12
N PRO A 197 11.92 -4.33 0.16
CA PRO A 197 11.15 -5.43 0.71
C PRO A 197 10.97 -6.57 -0.27
N ARG A 198 11.15 -7.77 0.24
CA ARG A 198 10.98 -9.01 -0.50
C ARG A 198 9.60 -9.61 -0.24
N TYR A 199 9.18 -10.50 -1.11
CA TYR A 199 8.00 -11.31 -0.86
C TYR A 199 8.34 -12.80 -0.90
N SER A 200 7.50 -13.58 -0.29
CA SER A 200 7.57 -15.04 -0.30
C SER A 200 6.18 -15.62 -0.37
N PHE A 201 6.09 -16.93 -0.56
CA PHE A 201 4.82 -17.63 -0.47
C PHE A 201 4.70 -18.35 0.87
N SER A 202 3.52 -18.28 1.48
CA SER A 202 3.17 -19.10 2.63
C SER A 202 3.02 -20.58 2.23
N SER A 203 2.93 -21.48 3.22
CA SER A 203 2.64 -22.89 2.99
C SER A 203 1.29 -23.13 2.26
N THR A 204 0.40 -22.14 2.29
CA THR A 204 -0.90 -22.18 1.58
C THR A 204 -0.85 -21.47 0.22
N GLY A 205 0.33 -21.12 -0.29
CA GLY A 205 0.54 -20.48 -1.58
C GLY A 205 0.14 -19.00 -1.64
N LYS A 206 -0.11 -18.33 -0.50
CA LYS A 206 -0.45 -16.91 -0.45
C LYS A 206 0.81 -16.05 -0.39
N MET A 207 0.77 -14.89 -1.05
CA MET A 207 1.86 -13.92 -1.00
C MET A 207 1.98 -13.27 0.37
N LYS A 208 3.20 -13.20 0.87
CA LYS A 208 3.58 -12.60 2.15
C LYS A 208 4.72 -11.63 1.90
N VAL A 209 4.59 -10.41 2.43
CA VAL A 209 5.66 -9.41 2.42
C VAL A 209 6.61 -9.67 3.59
N GLU A 210 7.89 -9.47 3.37
CA GLU A 210 8.94 -9.56 4.38
C GLU A 210 8.60 -8.74 5.61
N ALA A 211 8.82 -9.32 6.80
CA ALA A 211 8.57 -8.60 8.05
C ALA A 211 9.65 -7.54 8.30
N LYS A 212 9.28 -6.41 8.93
CA LYS A 212 10.24 -5.36 9.33
C LYS A 212 11.43 -5.93 10.13
N GLN A 213 11.20 -6.94 10.97
CA GLN A 213 12.26 -7.62 11.72
C GLN A 213 13.25 -8.40 10.84
N ASP A 214 12.77 -9.02 9.76
CA ASP A 214 13.63 -9.77 8.86
C ASP A 214 14.45 -8.82 7.96
N MET A 215 13.86 -7.69 7.54
CA MET A 215 14.60 -6.60 6.91
C MET A 215 15.74 -6.09 7.80
N LYS A 216 15.48 -5.86 9.10
CA LYS A 216 16.50 -5.44 10.07
C LYS A 216 17.62 -6.48 10.22
N LYS A 217 17.34 -7.78 10.17
CA LYS A 217 18.37 -8.85 10.15
C LYS A 217 19.27 -8.78 8.92
N ARG A 218 18.74 -8.28 7.78
CA ARG A 218 19.52 -8.02 6.55
C ARG A 218 20.28 -6.69 6.59
N GLY A 219 20.24 -5.94 7.72
CA GLY A 219 20.88 -4.64 7.86
C GLY A 219 20.11 -3.48 7.22
N LEU A 220 18.84 -3.69 6.85
CA LEU A 220 17.99 -2.66 6.25
C LEU A 220 17.18 -1.93 7.32
N PRO A 221 16.92 -0.63 7.14
CA PRO A 221 16.02 0.10 8.02
C PRO A 221 14.57 -0.35 7.82
N SER A 222 13.69 0.06 8.74
CA SER A 222 12.24 -0.06 8.58
C SER A 222 11.77 0.80 7.39
N PRO A 223 10.83 0.32 6.55
CA PRO A 223 10.34 1.06 5.40
C PRO A 223 9.21 2.05 5.78
N ASP A 224 9.50 2.95 6.73
CA ASP A 224 8.49 3.81 7.37
C ASP A 224 7.83 4.79 6.38
N LYS A 225 8.63 5.40 5.46
CA LYS A 225 8.09 6.27 4.39
C LYS A 225 7.24 5.49 3.40
N ALA A 226 7.70 4.31 3.00
CA ALA A 226 6.96 3.47 2.08
C ALA A 226 5.64 2.98 2.72
N ASP A 227 5.66 2.54 3.99
CA ASP A 227 4.45 2.10 4.70
C ASP A 227 3.43 3.26 4.82
N ALA A 228 3.86 4.51 5.10
CA ALA A 228 2.96 5.68 5.11
C ALA A 228 2.34 5.97 3.72
N VAL A 229 3.14 5.92 2.65
CA VAL A 229 2.65 6.07 1.27
C VAL A 229 1.64 4.98 0.91
N ILE A 230 1.93 3.75 1.27
CA ILE A 230 1.07 2.58 1.01
C ILE A 230 -0.24 2.68 1.78
N LEU A 231 -0.22 3.19 3.02
CA LEU A 231 -1.44 3.48 3.77
C LEU A 231 -2.32 4.51 3.06
N ALA A 232 -1.73 5.56 2.47
CA ALA A 232 -2.51 6.53 1.69
C ALA A 232 -3.22 5.89 0.48
N LEU A 233 -2.77 4.72 -0.01
CA LEU A 233 -3.44 3.95 -1.06
C LEU A 233 -4.54 3.02 -0.54
N ALA A 234 -4.66 2.83 0.78
CA ALA A 234 -5.72 2.00 1.38
C ALA A 234 -7.11 2.64 1.29
N SER A 235 -7.20 3.95 1.04
CA SER A 235 -8.46 4.60 0.70
C SER A 235 -8.92 4.12 -0.67
N GLN A 236 -10.11 3.53 -0.71
CA GLN A 236 -10.79 3.29 -1.98
C GLN A 236 -11.44 4.61 -2.41
N PRO A 237 -11.04 5.21 -3.54
CA PRO A 237 -11.77 6.36 -4.05
C PRO A 237 -13.21 5.91 -4.33
N THR A 238 -14.16 6.58 -3.72
CA THR A 238 -15.57 6.39 -4.05
C THR A 238 -15.71 6.75 -5.53
N ILE A 239 -16.19 5.83 -6.35
CA ILE A 239 -16.26 5.90 -7.83
C ILE A 239 -16.92 7.18 -8.37
N ALA A 240 -17.58 7.97 -7.52
CA ALA A 240 -18.20 9.25 -7.86
C ALA A 240 -17.21 10.39 -8.19
N MET A 241 -15.92 10.28 -7.87
CA MET A 241 -14.96 11.39 -8.00
C MET A 241 -13.99 11.27 -9.18
N PHE A 242 -13.84 10.11 -9.78
CA PHE A 242 -12.97 9.91 -10.94
C PHE A 242 -13.79 9.54 -12.16
N GLY A 243 -13.91 10.47 -13.09
CA GLY A 243 -14.63 10.25 -14.35
C GLY A 243 -14.17 8.97 -15.06
N LYS A 244 -15.09 8.03 -15.19
CA LYS A 244 -15.20 6.92 -16.16
C LYS A 244 -14.01 6.00 -16.51
N LYS A 245 -12.86 5.96 -15.85
CA LYS A 245 -11.78 5.03 -16.25
C LYS A 245 -11.38 3.94 -15.27
N TYR A 246 -11.93 3.89 -14.06
CA TYR A 246 -11.67 2.80 -13.12
C TYR A 246 -12.97 2.07 -12.77
N GLN A 247 -13.44 1.21 -13.66
CA GLN A 247 -14.43 0.18 -13.31
C GLN A 247 -13.69 -1.03 -12.76
N SER A 248 -13.49 -1.11 -11.45
CA SER A 248 -13.20 -2.40 -10.82
C SER A 248 -14.46 -3.26 -10.92
N LYS A 249 -14.38 -4.38 -11.63
CA LYS A 249 -15.46 -5.37 -11.78
C LYS A 249 -15.64 -6.21 -10.51
N GLN A 250 -15.86 -5.60 -9.34
CA GLN A 250 -16.28 -6.36 -8.17
C GLN A 250 -17.37 -5.61 -7.41
N LYS A 251 -18.62 -6.06 -7.62
CA LYS A 251 -19.75 -5.76 -6.73
C LYS A 251 -19.53 -6.53 -5.42
N ILE A 252 -19.25 -5.83 -4.33
CA ILE A 252 -19.33 -6.40 -2.98
C ILE A 252 -20.81 -6.39 -2.59
N THR A 253 -21.47 -7.53 -2.71
CA THR A 253 -22.81 -7.73 -2.16
C THR A 253 -22.66 -8.06 -0.67
N ARG A 254 -22.84 -7.09 0.20
CA ARG A 254 -23.07 -7.33 1.63
C ARG A 254 -24.51 -7.81 1.80
N GLY A 255 -24.68 -9.12 1.96
CA GLY A 255 -25.96 -9.69 2.40
C GLY A 255 -26.16 -9.39 3.89
N ILE A 256 -27.04 -8.45 4.20
CA ILE A 256 -27.58 -8.30 5.55
C ILE A 256 -28.60 -9.43 5.71
N ARG A 257 -28.26 -10.46 6.47
CA ARG A 257 -29.29 -11.39 7.00
C ARG A 257 -29.87 -10.72 8.25
N SER A 258 -31.10 -10.23 8.10
CA SER A 258 -31.97 -9.91 9.25
C SER A 258 -32.31 -11.20 9.97
N ILE A 259 -32.04 -11.25 11.28
CA ILE A 259 -32.57 -12.27 12.20
C ILE A 259 -33.92 -11.75 12.65
N VAL A 260 -34.98 -12.47 12.35
CA VAL A 260 -36.25 -12.45 13.07
C VAL A 260 -36.24 -13.58 14.08
#